data_e08df950fd9f1f66fc745dc12c45b004
#
_entry.id   e08df950fd9f1f66fc745dc12c45b004
#
_cell.length_a   1.000
_cell.length_b   1.000
_cell.length_c   1.000
_cell.angle_alpha   90.00
_cell.angle_beta   90.00
_cell.angle_gamma   90.00
#
_symmetry.space_group_name_H-M   'P 1'
#
loop_
_entity.id
_entity.type
_entity.pdbx_description
1 polymer ?
#
loop_
_entity_poly.entity_id
_entity_poly.type
_entity_poly.pdbx_seq_one_letter_code
_entity_poly.pdbx_strand_id
1 'polypeptide(L)'
;MNPDVLAKLDVALERAVQNHEVSGVIGLIHHNGQRGYFEAFGWQDIEAQQPLPRDAIFRLKSMSKPVITVAALVLFDNGKFALDDPISKHLPEWKEPKVSEGDQLVPARNSITPRMLMTHSSGLYYQLPGKPAFSGMPPRDENTTLEAYSRALASQTLLFHPGEKYQYGTSIDVLGRYIEAVSGQPLDVFLRERVFQPLGMTDTDFWVPESKADRLAQLYRQLPSGELKPAFERFSPTRPTKLFMGGGGLLSTAEDYERFCLMLMNRGELNGVRVLKPETVDLMFQNHLPASLGLKYGLGGAVDGEGGYSWGGANGTQFWIDRKQKLFAIFMVQTQNYKAPTYGTFRSLVNEAAGIASGGFGESRANRAFQDRDRNGDGKLSRDELPNAVFDRLDEDQDGFVTQDELKALGRSRR
;
A
#
# COMPACT_ATOMS: atom_id res chain seq x y z
N MET A 1 -15.52 3.21 -20.69
CA MET A 1 -16.13 3.51 -19.36
C MET A 1 -17.39 4.33 -19.56
N ASN A 2 -18.37 4.20 -18.68
CA ASN A 2 -19.64 4.95 -18.76
C ASN A 2 -19.41 6.44 -18.39
N PRO A 3 -19.62 7.41 -19.31
CA PRO A 3 -19.35 8.82 -19.06
C PRO A 3 -20.27 9.44 -17.99
N ASP A 4 -21.52 9.00 -17.88
CA ASP A 4 -22.45 9.53 -16.87
C ASP A 4 -22.02 9.13 -15.46
N VAL A 5 -21.40 7.95 -15.30
CA VAL A 5 -20.85 7.50 -14.02
C VAL A 5 -19.55 8.23 -13.71
N LEU A 6 -18.72 8.53 -14.70
CA LEU A 6 -17.52 9.36 -14.50
C LEU A 6 -17.89 10.78 -14.05
N ALA A 7 -18.96 11.37 -14.61
CA ALA A 7 -19.47 12.65 -14.14
C ALA A 7 -19.96 12.59 -12.67
N LYS A 8 -20.58 11.47 -12.25
CA LYS A 8 -20.90 11.26 -10.83
C LYS A 8 -19.63 11.15 -9.94
N LEU A 9 -18.57 10.57 -10.49
CA LEU A 9 -17.29 10.49 -9.79
C LEU A 9 -16.69 11.88 -9.58
N ASP A 10 -16.71 12.77 -10.58
CA ASP A 10 -16.28 14.16 -10.43
C ASP A 10 -17.02 14.85 -9.26
N VAL A 11 -18.36 14.78 -9.29
CA VAL A 11 -19.19 15.35 -8.22
C VAL A 11 -18.87 14.77 -6.86
N ALA A 12 -18.60 13.46 -6.77
CA ALA A 12 -18.27 12.81 -5.51
C ALA A 12 -16.92 13.26 -4.96
N LEU A 13 -15.91 13.41 -5.82
CA LEU A 13 -14.57 13.85 -5.42
C LEU A 13 -14.56 15.35 -5.05
N GLU A 14 -15.25 16.19 -5.81
CA GLU A 14 -15.43 17.61 -5.45
C GLU A 14 -16.14 17.77 -4.09
N ARG A 15 -17.20 17.00 -3.86
CA ARG A 15 -17.93 17.00 -2.57
C ARG A 15 -17.03 16.57 -1.41
N ALA A 16 -16.16 15.59 -1.60
CA ALA A 16 -15.21 15.17 -0.56
C ALA A 16 -14.26 16.31 -0.17
N VAL A 17 -13.81 17.12 -1.13
CA VAL A 17 -13.03 18.33 -0.85
C VAL A 17 -13.86 19.39 -0.14
N GLN A 18 -15.06 19.68 -0.62
CA GLN A 18 -15.98 20.68 -0.01
C GLN A 18 -16.34 20.30 1.43
N ASN A 19 -16.51 19.01 1.70
CA ASN A 19 -16.81 18.49 3.05
C ASN A 19 -15.56 18.38 3.94
N HIS A 20 -14.37 18.81 3.46
CA HIS A 20 -13.09 18.68 4.18
C HIS A 20 -12.71 17.23 4.54
N GLU A 21 -13.20 16.24 3.79
CA GLU A 21 -12.77 14.84 3.95
C GLU A 21 -11.31 14.65 3.52
N VAL A 22 -10.88 15.39 2.52
CA VAL A 22 -9.52 15.47 1.97
C VAL A 22 -9.18 16.91 1.60
N SER A 23 -7.89 17.29 1.61
CA SER A 23 -7.44 18.60 1.12
C SER A 23 -7.57 18.70 -0.39
N GLY A 24 -7.17 17.64 -1.06
CA GLY A 24 -7.27 17.44 -2.50
C GLY A 24 -7.13 15.97 -2.82
N VAL A 25 -7.56 15.57 -4.00
CA VAL A 25 -7.58 14.20 -4.47
C VAL A 25 -7.27 14.11 -5.95
N ILE A 26 -6.44 13.13 -6.32
CA ILE A 26 -6.25 12.72 -7.73
C ILE A 26 -6.82 11.32 -7.90
N GLY A 27 -7.69 11.17 -8.92
CA GLY A 27 -8.16 9.89 -9.41
C GLY A 27 -7.60 9.61 -10.81
N LEU A 28 -7.01 8.43 -11.02
CA LEU A 28 -6.58 7.96 -12.33
C LEU A 28 -7.12 6.56 -12.56
N ILE A 29 -7.73 6.33 -13.74
CA ILE A 29 -8.32 5.03 -14.09
C ILE A 29 -7.85 4.62 -15.49
N HIS A 30 -7.41 3.39 -15.58
CA HIS A 30 -7.01 2.77 -16.82
C HIS A 30 -7.85 1.51 -17.05
N HIS A 31 -8.53 1.42 -18.19
CA HIS A 31 -9.41 0.30 -18.51
C HIS A 31 -9.26 -0.12 -19.97
N ASN A 32 -9.15 -1.44 -20.23
CA ASN A 32 -9.02 -2.01 -21.58
C ASN A 32 -7.88 -1.39 -22.41
N GLY A 33 -6.74 -1.11 -21.78
CA GLY A 33 -5.56 -0.57 -22.46
C GLY A 33 -5.57 0.95 -22.67
N GLN A 34 -6.54 1.68 -22.11
CA GLN A 34 -6.67 3.13 -22.29
C GLN A 34 -6.85 3.84 -20.95
N ARG A 35 -6.23 5.02 -20.79
CA ARG A 35 -6.53 5.93 -19.70
C ARG A 35 -7.94 6.50 -19.91
N GLY A 36 -8.89 6.05 -19.09
CA GLY A 36 -10.30 6.46 -19.18
C GLY A 36 -10.66 7.64 -18.27
N TYR A 37 -9.80 7.96 -17.30
CA TYR A 37 -10.02 9.06 -16.35
C TYR A 37 -8.70 9.52 -15.75
N PHE A 38 -8.52 10.85 -15.59
CA PHE A 38 -7.40 11.43 -14.88
C PHE A 38 -7.74 12.86 -14.46
N GLU A 39 -8.21 13.03 -13.23
CA GLU A 39 -8.65 14.32 -12.71
C GLU A 39 -8.07 14.60 -11.32
N ALA A 40 -7.94 15.90 -11.02
CA ALA A 40 -7.48 16.42 -9.75
C ALA A 40 -8.49 17.44 -9.22
N PHE A 41 -8.85 17.33 -7.93
CA PHE A 41 -9.79 18.22 -7.26
C PHE A 41 -9.20 18.74 -5.95
N GLY A 42 -9.55 19.98 -5.61
CA GLY A 42 -9.19 20.61 -4.34
C GLY A 42 -7.80 21.22 -4.34
N TRP A 43 -7.14 21.15 -3.19
CA TRP A 43 -5.98 21.94 -2.87
C TRP A 43 -4.72 21.10 -2.67
N GLN A 44 -3.63 21.53 -3.28
CA GLN A 44 -2.29 21.06 -2.95
C GLN A 44 -1.90 21.58 -1.55
N ASP A 45 -2.24 22.85 -1.27
CA ASP A 45 -2.07 23.52 0.01
C ASP A 45 -3.30 24.39 0.28
N ILE A 46 -4.05 24.09 1.35
CA ILE A 46 -5.29 24.80 1.71
C ILE A 46 -4.97 26.21 2.19
N GLU A 47 -3.95 26.35 3.04
CA GLU A 47 -3.57 27.63 3.64
C GLU A 47 -3.06 28.63 2.60
N ALA A 48 -2.29 28.13 1.63
CA ALA A 48 -1.80 28.93 0.51
C ALA A 48 -2.82 29.11 -0.62
N GLN A 49 -3.99 28.46 -0.53
CA GLN A 49 -5.01 28.40 -1.58
C GLN A 49 -4.43 27.96 -2.94
N GLN A 50 -3.47 27.05 -2.90
CA GLN A 50 -2.84 26.51 -4.08
C GLN A 50 -3.65 25.30 -4.62
N PRO A 51 -4.20 25.37 -5.84
CA PRO A 51 -4.93 24.25 -6.44
C PRO A 51 -4.05 23.02 -6.61
N LEU A 52 -4.63 21.82 -6.49
CA LEU A 52 -3.91 20.57 -6.70
C LEU A 52 -3.68 20.34 -8.21
N PRO A 53 -2.43 20.36 -8.71
CA PRO A 53 -2.15 20.03 -10.10
C PRO A 53 -2.15 18.51 -10.30
N ARG A 54 -2.41 18.04 -11.53
CA ARG A 54 -2.42 16.59 -11.85
C ARG A 54 -1.04 15.94 -11.67
N ASP A 55 0.03 16.71 -11.81
CA ASP A 55 1.42 16.28 -11.66
C ASP A 55 1.98 16.50 -10.25
N ALA A 56 1.11 16.71 -9.26
CA ALA A 56 1.50 16.80 -7.86
C ALA A 56 2.24 15.55 -7.38
N ILE A 57 3.27 15.78 -6.55
CA ILE A 57 4.10 14.73 -5.96
C ILE A 57 3.54 14.37 -4.58
N PHE A 58 3.29 13.08 -4.36
CA PHE A 58 2.74 12.53 -3.12
C PHE A 58 3.75 11.65 -2.41
N ARG A 59 3.73 11.67 -1.07
CA ARG A 59 4.43 10.68 -0.25
C ARG A 59 3.65 9.38 -0.32
N LEU A 60 4.18 8.39 -1.02
CA LEU A 60 3.52 7.10 -1.27
C LEU A 60 3.28 6.29 0.00
N LYS A 61 4.13 6.48 1.02
CA LYS A 61 4.13 5.61 2.19
C LYS A 61 4.19 4.13 1.76
N SER A 62 3.32 3.30 2.29
CA SER A 62 3.38 1.85 2.02
C SER A 62 3.13 1.45 0.57
N MET A 63 2.63 2.34 -0.30
CA MET A 63 2.64 2.10 -1.75
C MET A 63 4.06 1.98 -2.34
N SER A 64 5.12 2.33 -1.59
CA SER A 64 6.51 2.04 -1.94
C SER A 64 6.80 0.54 -2.02
N LYS A 65 6.14 -0.28 -1.19
CA LYS A 65 6.46 -1.71 -1.03
C LYS A 65 6.40 -2.54 -2.31
N PRO A 66 5.36 -2.42 -3.16
CA PRO A 66 5.33 -3.10 -4.45
C PRO A 66 6.50 -2.72 -5.35
N VAL A 67 6.91 -1.44 -5.34
CA VAL A 67 8.01 -0.93 -6.16
C VAL A 67 9.34 -1.54 -5.69
N ILE A 68 9.61 -1.56 -4.38
CA ILE A 68 10.81 -2.20 -3.80
C ILE A 68 10.80 -3.70 -4.06
N THR A 69 9.62 -4.33 -4.01
CA THR A 69 9.49 -5.75 -4.36
C THR A 69 9.85 -6.02 -5.81
N VAL A 70 9.41 -5.19 -6.76
CA VAL A 70 9.82 -5.29 -8.16
C VAL A 70 11.33 -5.15 -8.31
N ALA A 71 11.97 -4.21 -7.61
CA ALA A 71 13.43 -4.07 -7.64
C ALA A 71 14.16 -5.34 -7.15
N ALA A 72 13.69 -5.97 -6.08
CA ALA A 72 14.25 -7.25 -5.64
C ALA A 72 14.01 -8.35 -6.69
N LEU A 73 12.84 -8.39 -7.30
CA LEU A 73 12.51 -9.37 -8.33
C LEU A 73 13.31 -9.19 -9.63
N VAL A 74 13.80 -8.00 -9.93
CA VAL A 74 14.80 -7.80 -11.02
C VAL A 74 16.08 -8.59 -10.73
N LEU A 75 16.55 -8.59 -9.48
CA LEU A 75 17.72 -9.39 -9.09
C LEU A 75 17.42 -10.90 -9.13
N PHE A 76 16.23 -11.29 -8.70
CA PHE A 76 15.75 -12.67 -8.81
C PHE A 76 15.71 -13.15 -10.26
N ASP A 77 15.17 -12.37 -11.19
CA ASP A 77 15.14 -12.69 -12.62
C ASP A 77 16.52 -12.85 -13.25
N ASN A 78 17.51 -12.14 -12.69
CA ASN A 78 18.90 -12.24 -13.07
C ASN A 78 19.67 -13.36 -12.34
N GLY A 79 18.98 -14.24 -11.58
CA GLY A 79 19.55 -15.38 -10.90
C GLY A 79 20.52 -15.04 -9.76
N LYS A 80 20.39 -13.83 -9.17
CA LYS A 80 21.26 -13.38 -8.09
C LYS A 80 20.92 -14.03 -6.74
N PHE A 81 19.70 -14.51 -6.56
CA PHE A 81 19.24 -15.26 -5.39
C PHE A 81 17.98 -16.08 -5.73
N ALA A 82 17.65 -17.06 -4.89
CA ALA A 82 16.37 -17.76 -4.92
C ALA A 82 15.44 -17.18 -3.82
N LEU A 83 14.11 -17.20 -4.06
CA LEU A 83 13.12 -16.63 -3.13
C LEU A 83 13.18 -17.25 -1.72
N ASP A 84 13.64 -18.49 -1.62
CA ASP A 84 13.73 -19.26 -0.37
C ASP A 84 15.16 -19.41 0.16
N ASP A 85 16.12 -18.70 -0.41
CA ASP A 85 17.47 -18.59 0.13
C ASP A 85 17.47 -17.84 1.48
N PRO A 86 18.28 -18.23 2.46
CA PRO A 86 18.50 -17.42 3.66
C PRO A 86 19.06 -16.04 3.29
N ILE A 87 18.45 -14.96 3.78
CA ILE A 87 18.97 -13.61 3.55
C ILE A 87 20.37 -13.42 4.16
N SER A 88 20.71 -14.24 5.14
CA SER A 88 22.04 -14.24 5.79
C SER A 88 23.20 -14.60 4.86
N LYS A 89 22.94 -15.13 3.67
CA LYS A 89 23.97 -15.27 2.63
C LYS A 89 24.57 -13.93 2.21
N HIS A 90 23.79 -12.86 2.24
CA HIS A 90 24.19 -11.50 1.86
C HIS A 90 24.15 -10.51 3.03
N LEU A 91 23.40 -10.82 4.08
CA LEU A 91 23.23 -10.01 5.30
C LEU A 91 23.62 -10.86 6.52
N PRO A 92 24.91 -11.02 6.83
CA PRO A 92 25.38 -11.93 7.89
C PRO A 92 24.82 -11.61 9.28
N GLU A 93 24.41 -10.35 9.54
CA GLU A 93 23.76 -9.94 10.78
C GLU A 93 22.41 -10.66 11.02
N TRP A 94 21.80 -11.23 9.99
CA TRP A 94 20.55 -12.00 10.07
C TRP A 94 20.75 -13.52 10.18
N LYS A 95 21.96 -13.97 10.55
CA LYS A 95 22.29 -15.41 10.64
C LYS A 95 21.52 -16.12 11.75
N GLU A 96 21.38 -15.46 12.90
CA GLU A 96 20.79 -16.03 14.11
C GLU A 96 19.75 -15.09 14.74
N PRO A 97 18.64 -14.80 14.05
CA PRO A 97 17.57 -14.00 14.62
C PRO A 97 16.95 -14.72 15.83
N LYS A 98 16.49 -13.96 16.82
CA LYS A 98 15.90 -14.50 18.04
C LYS A 98 14.40 -14.28 18.07
N VAL A 99 13.70 -15.21 18.72
CA VAL A 99 12.25 -15.19 18.96
C VAL A 99 11.98 -15.31 20.44
N SER A 100 10.92 -14.66 20.93
CA SER A 100 10.46 -14.84 22.30
C SER A 100 9.49 -16.03 22.37
N GLU A 101 9.85 -17.07 23.13
CA GLU A 101 8.98 -18.17 23.52
C GLU A 101 8.74 -18.10 25.02
N GLY A 102 7.57 -17.56 25.43
CA GLY A 102 7.34 -17.19 26.82
C GLY A 102 8.35 -16.13 27.28
N ASP A 103 9.05 -16.40 28.39
CA ASP A 103 10.07 -15.52 28.96
C ASP A 103 11.49 -15.79 28.43
N GLN A 104 11.66 -16.72 27.50
CA GLN A 104 12.95 -17.10 26.96
C GLN A 104 13.17 -16.56 25.56
N LEU A 105 14.42 -16.13 25.29
CA LEU A 105 14.88 -15.81 23.94
C LEU A 105 15.56 -17.04 23.34
N VAL A 106 14.96 -17.57 22.28
CA VAL A 106 15.48 -18.75 21.56
C VAL A 106 15.90 -18.36 20.13
N PRO A 107 16.85 -19.08 19.52
CA PRO A 107 17.13 -18.91 18.10
C PRO A 107 15.87 -19.21 17.24
N ALA A 108 15.68 -18.47 16.18
CA ALA A 108 14.61 -18.77 15.22
C ALA A 108 14.83 -20.16 14.60
N ARG A 109 13.73 -20.94 14.46
CA ARG A 109 13.78 -22.29 13.86
C ARG A 109 14.09 -22.25 12.38
N ASN A 110 13.65 -21.19 11.70
CA ASN A 110 13.85 -21.01 10.27
C ASN A 110 14.65 -19.73 10.00
N SER A 111 15.46 -19.75 8.96
CA SER A 111 16.09 -18.54 8.42
C SER A 111 15.03 -17.63 7.78
N ILE A 112 15.23 -16.33 7.85
CA ILE A 112 14.42 -15.37 7.08
C ILE A 112 14.84 -15.48 5.60
N THR A 113 13.84 -15.46 4.70
CA THR A 113 14.05 -15.53 3.25
C THR A 113 13.50 -14.28 2.54
N PRO A 114 13.93 -13.97 1.30
CA PRO A 114 13.34 -12.90 0.49
C PRO A 114 11.83 -13.01 0.35
N ARG A 115 11.30 -14.25 0.15
CA ARG A 115 9.85 -14.49 0.12
C ARG A 115 9.18 -14.03 1.41
N MET A 116 9.73 -14.39 2.55
CA MET A 116 9.18 -14.01 3.86
C MET A 116 9.22 -12.50 4.10
N LEU A 117 10.23 -11.79 3.59
CA LEU A 117 10.27 -10.34 3.64
C LEU A 117 9.15 -9.73 2.77
N MET A 118 8.98 -10.22 1.53
CA MET A 118 7.97 -9.73 0.59
C MET A 118 6.54 -10.04 1.03
N THR A 119 6.34 -11.05 1.89
CA THR A 119 5.01 -11.49 2.36
C THR A 119 4.71 -11.13 3.81
N HIS A 120 5.58 -10.38 4.48
CA HIS A 120 5.44 -10.03 5.89
C HIS A 120 5.28 -11.26 6.82
N SER A 121 5.90 -12.39 6.46
CA SER A 121 5.94 -13.60 7.28
C SER A 121 7.29 -13.84 7.97
N SER A 122 8.17 -12.85 7.98
CA SER A 122 9.51 -12.92 8.58
C SER A 122 9.56 -12.85 10.12
N GLY A 123 8.45 -12.46 10.77
CA GLY A 123 8.41 -12.17 12.21
C GLY A 123 8.77 -10.72 12.57
N LEU A 124 9.19 -9.90 11.60
CA LEU A 124 9.44 -8.48 11.77
C LEU A 124 8.13 -7.69 11.91
N TYR A 125 8.15 -6.59 12.67
CA TYR A 125 6.97 -5.77 12.96
C TYR A 125 7.32 -4.29 13.05
N TYR A 126 6.33 -3.42 13.06
CA TYR A 126 6.49 -2.02 13.43
C TYR A 126 6.42 -1.88 14.94
N GLN A 127 7.12 -0.86 15.51
CA GLN A 127 6.97 -0.52 16.91
C GLN A 127 5.51 -0.09 17.15
N LEU A 128 4.77 -0.90 17.89
CA LEU A 128 3.36 -0.71 18.19
C LEU A 128 3.11 -0.84 19.69
N PRO A 129 2.09 -0.18 20.26
CA PRO A 129 1.67 -0.42 21.62
C PRO A 129 1.43 -1.91 21.90
N GLY A 130 1.87 -2.39 23.07
CA GLY A 130 1.73 -3.81 23.44
C GLY A 130 2.69 -4.77 22.75
N LYS A 131 3.60 -4.28 21.89
CA LYS A 131 4.69 -5.08 21.32
C LYS A 131 6.00 -4.78 22.04
N PRO A 132 6.99 -5.71 22.04
CA PRO A 132 8.31 -5.44 22.60
C PRO A 132 8.92 -4.15 22.04
N ALA A 133 9.46 -3.33 22.92
CA ALA A 133 10.10 -2.08 22.52
C ALA A 133 11.40 -2.35 21.76
N PHE A 134 11.61 -1.64 20.65
CA PHE A 134 12.90 -1.66 19.97
C PHE A 134 13.93 -0.89 20.78
N SER A 135 15.14 -1.46 20.90
CA SER A 135 16.26 -0.83 21.57
C SER A 135 17.44 -0.66 20.62
N GLY A 136 18.29 0.34 20.86
CA GLY A 136 19.48 0.55 20.03
C GLY A 136 19.21 0.95 18.58
N MET A 137 18.00 1.40 18.25
CA MET A 137 17.71 1.88 16.91
C MET A 137 18.44 3.21 16.65
N PRO A 138 19.08 3.36 15.48
CA PRO A 138 19.71 4.63 15.13
C PRO A 138 18.65 5.73 14.98
N PRO A 139 19.03 7.01 15.12
CA PRO A 139 18.12 8.10 14.83
C PRO A 139 17.66 7.99 13.38
N ARG A 140 16.41 8.37 13.14
CA ARG A 140 15.95 8.50 11.76
C ARG A 140 16.27 9.92 11.29
N ASP A 141 17.41 10.11 10.66
CA ASP A 141 17.91 11.38 10.13
C ASP A 141 18.55 11.17 8.76
N GLU A 142 18.94 12.24 8.10
CA GLU A 142 19.54 12.25 6.76
C GLU A 142 20.89 11.50 6.69
N ASN A 143 21.56 11.27 7.82
CA ASN A 143 22.86 10.64 7.88
C ASN A 143 22.78 9.13 8.16
N THR A 144 21.67 8.67 8.72
CA THR A 144 21.46 7.24 8.99
C THR A 144 21.35 6.48 7.68
N THR A 145 22.15 5.42 7.54
CA THR A 145 22.10 4.55 6.36
C THR A 145 21.08 3.43 6.55
N LEU A 146 20.58 2.90 5.43
CA LEU A 146 19.70 1.73 5.45
C LEU A 146 20.42 0.50 6.07
N GLU A 147 21.73 0.38 5.87
CA GLU A 147 22.53 -0.66 6.51
C GLU A 147 22.52 -0.55 8.04
N ALA A 148 22.79 0.65 8.59
CA ALA A 148 22.78 0.85 10.05
C ALA A 148 21.39 0.55 10.63
N TYR A 149 20.32 0.94 9.93
CA TYR A 149 18.95 0.66 10.33
C TYR A 149 18.64 -0.84 10.31
N SER A 150 19.04 -1.57 9.25
CA SER A 150 18.84 -3.01 9.11
C SER A 150 19.61 -3.80 10.17
N ARG A 151 20.87 -3.42 10.46
CA ARG A 151 21.67 -4.04 11.54
C ARG A 151 21.01 -3.88 12.89
N ALA A 152 20.47 -2.69 13.18
CA ALA A 152 19.75 -2.46 14.44
C ALA A 152 18.44 -3.27 14.51
N LEU A 153 17.73 -3.45 13.39
CA LEU A 153 16.57 -4.35 13.33
C LEU A 153 16.96 -5.82 13.56
N ALA A 154 18.12 -6.27 13.07
CA ALA A 154 18.60 -7.63 13.25
C ALA A 154 18.89 -7.98 14.72
N SER A 155 19.14 -6.97 15.57
CA SER A 155 19.30 -7.15 17.02
C SER A 155 17.97 -7.24 17.79
N GLN A 156 16.83 -6.94 17.15
CA GLN A 156 15.52 -7.01 17.79
C GLN A 156 14.98 -8.44 17.80
N THR A 157 14.11 -8.70 18.76
CA THR A 157 13.41 -9.99 18.86
C THR A 157 12.27 -10.06 17.86
N LEU A 158 12.20 -11.15 17.09
CA LEU A 158 11.06 -11.42 16.20
C LEU A 158 9.82 -11.80 17.02
N LEU A 159 8.63 -11.51 16.50
CA LEU A 159 7.37 -11.85 17.18
C LEU A 159 7.00 -13.32 17.10
N PHE A 160 7.52 -14.04 16.11
CA PHE A 160 7.29 -15.47 15.86
C PHE A 160 8.39 -16.01 14.95
N HIS A 161 8.49 -17.31 14.86
CA HIS A 161 9.45 -17.95 13.94
C HIS A 161 9.12 -17.64 12.48
N PRO A 162 10.11 -17.27 11.66
CA PRO A 162 9.91 -16.94 10.27
C PRO A 162 9.10 -18.03 9.53
N GLY A 163 8.08 -17.60 8.77
CA GLY A 163 7.18 -18.44 8.01
C GLY A 163 5.91 -18.90 8.71
N GLU A 164 5.79 -18.76 10.05
CA GLU A 164 4.65 -19.31 10.79
C GLU A 164 3.39 -18.42 10.76
N LYS A 165 3.57 -17.09 10.72
CA LYS A 165 2.45 -16.13 10.81
C LYS A 165 2.68 -14.95 9.88
N TYR A 166 1.65 -14.16 9.70
CA TYR A 166 1.69 -12.87 9.03
C TYR A 166 1.73 -11.75 10.08
N GLN A 167 2.68 -10.83 9.94
CA GLN A 167 2.71 -9.59 10.69
C GLN A 167 3.26 -8.47 9.84
N TYR A 168 2.40 -7.51 9.53
CA TYR A 168 2.79 -6.32 8.80
C TYR A 168 3.84 -5.51 9.59
N GLY A 169 4.94 -5.13 8.92
CA GLY A 169 6.06 -4.49 9.62
C GLY A 169 7.19 -4.05 8.70
N THR A 170 8.39 -4.03 9.26
CA THR A 170 9.62 -3.49 8.65
C THR A 170 10.29 -4.43 7.63
N SER A 171 9.64 -5.53 7.25
CA SER A 171 10.21 -6.54 6.34
C SER A 171 10.73 -5.94 5.03
N ILE A 172 9.99 -4.99 4.42
CA ILE A 172 10.39 -4.39 3.14
C ILE A 172 11.54 -3.37 3.31
N ASP A 173 11.74 -2.83 4.51
CA ASP A 173 12.94 -2.03 4.80
C ASP A 173 14.19 -2.91 4.78
N VAL A 174 14.11 -4.11 5.36
CA VAL A 174 15.16 -5.13 5.30
C VAL A 174 15.36 -5.64 3.87
N LEU A 175 14.28 -5.79 3.08
CA LEU A 175 14.36 -6.13 1.67
C LEU A 175 15.12 -5.06 0.87
N GLY A 176 14.92 -3.77 1.17
CA GLY A 176 15.70 -2.68 0.58
C GLY A 176 17.20 -2.85 0.84
N ARG A 177 17.58 -3.15 2.08
CA ARG A 177 19.00 -3.45 2.41
C ARG A 177 19.51 -4.72 1.71
N TYR A 178 18.65 -5.72 1.57
CA TYR A 178 19.00 -6.94 0.83
C TYR A 178 19.31 -6.65 -0.64
N ILE A 179 18.52 -5.76 -1.27
CA ILE A 179 18.81 -5.29 -2.64
C ILE A 179 20.18 -4.62 -2.71
N GLU A 180 20.54 -3.73 -1.76
CA GLU A 180 21.86 -3.11 -1.72
C GLU A 180 22.98 -4.14 -1.60
N ALA A 181 22.84 -5.12 -0.71
CA ALA A 181 23.84 -6.14 -0.48
C ALA A 181 24.04 -7.07 -1.69
N VAL A 182 22.95 -7.43 -2.38
CA VAL A 182 23.00 -8.33 -3.56
C VAL A 182 23.48 -7.60 -4.81
N SER A 183 23.07 -6.34 -4.99
CA SER A 183 23.43 -5.54 -6.18
C SER A 183 24.79 -4.87 -6.07
N GLY A 184 25.26 -4.59 -4.85
CA GLY A 184 26.45 -3.76 -4.60
C GLY A 184 26.21 -2.26 -4.84
N GLN A 185 24.94 -1.83 -5.00
CA GLN A 185 24.56 -0.44 -5.27
C GLN A 185 23.67 0.10 -4.15
N PRO A 186 23.70 1.42 -3.85
CA PRO A 186 22.66 2.06 -3.02
C PRO A 186 21.27 1.85 -3.60
N LEU A 187 20.25 1.73 -2.73
CA LEU A 187 18.90 1.37 -3.14
C LEU A 187 18.28 2.39 -4.12
N ASP A 188 18.50 3.69 -3.90
CA ASP A 188 18.04 4.76 -4.78
C ASP A 188 18.65 4.67 -6.19
N VAL A 189 19.96 4.37 -6.28
CA VAL A 189 20.68 4.19 -7.55
C VAL A 189 20.10 2.97 -8.28
N PHE A 190 19.97 1.84 -7.58
CA PHE A 190 19.45 0.61 -8.18
C PHE A 190 18.02 0.80 -8.71
N LEU A 191 17.13 1.41 -7.92
CA LEU A 191 15.76 1.71 -8.34
C LEU A 191 15.72 2.63 -9.56
N ARG A 192 16.51 3.70 -9.54
CA ARG A 192 16.57 4.63 -10.65
C ARG A 192 16.99 3.95 -11.95
N GLU A 193 18.06 3.15 -11.91
CA GLU A 193 18.62 2.51 -13.11
C GLU A 193 17.79 1.32 -13.61
N ARG A 194 17.15 0.58 -12.72
CA ARG A 194 16.51 -0.71 -13.05
C ARG A 194 14.99 -0.65 -13.10
N VAL A 195 14.38 0.38 -12.50
CA VAL A 195 12.93 0.52 -12.47
C VAL A 195 12.48 1.87 -13.03
N PHE A 196 12.98 2.98 -12.46
CA PHE A 196 12.40 4.29 -12.77
C PHE A 196 12.76 4.77 -14.18
N GLN A 197 14.04 4.78 -14.55
CA GLN A 197 14.47 5.19 -15.90
C GLN A 197 13.87 4.31 -16.99
N PRO A 198 13.92 2.95 -16.88
CA PRO A 198 13.31 2.07 -17.88
C PRO A 198 11.80 2.30 -18.07
N LEU A 199 11.08 2.68 -17.01
CA LEU A 199 9.65 2.97 -17.06
C LEU A 199 9.32 4.45 -17.36
N GLY A 200 10.31 5.34 -17.38
CA GLY A 200 10.10 6.77 -17.52
C GLY A 200 9.47 7.44 -16.30
N MET A 201 9.66 6.88 -15.10
CA MET A 201 9.19 7.41 -13.82
C MET A 201 10.14 8.49 -13.32
N THR A 202 10.00 9.70 -13.85
CA THR A 202 10.98 10.81 -13.66
C THR A 202 10.75 11.60 -12.36
N ASP A 203 9.61 11.43 -11.72
CA ASP A 203 9.19 12.13 -10.49
C ASP A 203 9.09 11.18 -9.28
N THR A 204 9.69 9.99 -9.39
CA THR A 204 9.70 8.99 -8.32
C THR A 204 11.08 8.86 -7.71
N ASP A 205 11.22 9.17 -6.41
CA ASP A 205 12.47 9.04 -5.66
C ASP A 205 12.18 9.02 -4.14
N PHE A 206 13.23 8.91 -3.30
CA PHE A 206 13.15 9.03 -1.84
C PHE A 206 13.14 10.48 -1.33
N TRP A 207 13.33 11.45 -2.19
CA TRP A 207 13.28 12.88 -1.90
C TRP A 207 12.95 13.68 -3.15
N VAL A 208 12.44 14.88 -2.97
CA VAL A 208 12.06 15.79 -4.06
C VAL A 208 13.12 16.89 -4.17
N PRO A 209 13.79 17.05 -5.32
CA PRO A 209 14.74 18.14 -5.50
C PRO A 209 14.04 19.51 -5.45
N GLU A 210 14.77 20.55 -5.09
CA GLU A 210 14.24 21.91 -4.93
C GLU A 210 13.51 22.41 -6.19
N SER A 211 13.99 22.03 -7.36
CA SER A 211 13.36 22.35 -8.66
C SER A 211 11.97 21.77 -8.88
N LYS A 212 11.53 20.86 -8.02
CA LYS A 212 10.21 20.22 -8.06
C LYS A 212 9.44 20.37 -6.73
N ALA A 213 9.99 21.11 -5.78
CA ALA A 213 9.42 21.23 -4.44
C ALA A 213 8.04 21.91 -4.42
N ASP A 214 7.79 22.79 -5.38
CA ASP A 214 6.51 23.48 -5.61
C ASP A 214 5.37 22.53 -6.01
N ARG A 215 5.69 21.31 -6.47
CA ARG A 215 4.71 20.27 -6.82
C ARG A 215 4.40 19.30 -5.67
N LEU A 216 5.08 19.44 -4.53
CA LEU A 216 4.92 18.56 -3.40
C LEU A 216 3.61 18.85 -2.66
N ALA A 217 2.68 17.88 -2.64
CA ALA A 217 1.42 18.01 -1.92
C ALA A 217 1.65 18.20 -0.41
N GLN A 218 1.01 19.23 0.18
CA GLN A 218 1.04 19.48 1.62
C GLN A 218 0.43 18.28 2.36
N LEU A 219 1.10 17.86 3.41
CA LEU A 219 0.60 16.79 4.27
C LEU A 219 -0.38 17.37 5.29
N TYR A 220 -1.56 16.75 5.38
CA TYR A 220 -2.57 17.06 6.38
C TYR A 220 -2.75 15.90 7.37
N ARG A 221 -3.27 16.22 8.55
CA ARG A 221 -3.73 15.24 9.52
C ARG A 221 -5.22 15.46 9.78
N GLN A 222 -6.00 14.41 9.64
CA GLN A 222 -7.41 14.42 10.05
C GLN A 222 -7.51 14.23 11.56
N LEU A 223 -8.10 15.21 12.23
CA LEU A 223 -8.39 15.16 13.65
C LEU A 223 -9.65 14.29 13.94
N PRO A 224 -9.89 13.88 15.21
CA PRO A 224 -11.11 13.16 15.56
C PRO A 224 -12.41 13.92 15.23
N SER A 225 -12.36 15.26 15.18
CA SER A 225 -13.45 16.12 14.74
C SER A 225 -13.75 16.07 13.23
N GLY A 226 -12.87 15.44 12.43
CA GLY A 226 -12.89 15.49 10.97
C GLY A 226 -12.09 16.65 10.38
N GLU A 227 -11.71 17.64 11.16
CA GLU A 227 -10.93 18.81 10.71
C GLU A 227 -9.55 18.39 10.16
N LEU A 228 -9.13 19.02 9.08
CA LEU A 228 -7.80 18.85 8.50
C LEU A 228 -6.85 19.92 9.05
N LYS A 229 -5.70 19.51 9.56
CA LYS A 229 -4.62 20.41 10.00
C LYS A 229 -3.33 20.10 9.24
N PRO A 230 -2.54 21.10 8.87
CA PRO A 230 -1.19 20.87 8.33
C PRO A 230 -0.40 19.96 9.25
N ALA A 231 0.28 18.99 8.66
CA ALA A 231 1.13 18.05 9.37
C ALA A 231 2.53 18.07 8.78
N PHE A 232 3.49 17.82 9.65
CA PHE A 232 4.90 17.81 9.28
C PHE A 232 5.49 16.44 9.56
N GLU A 233 6.37 16.00 8.69
CA GLU A 233 7.18 14.82 8.94
C GLU A 233 8.47 15.21 9.66
N ARG A 234 9.02 14.25 10.40
CA ARG A 234 10.31 14.42 11.08
C ARG A 234 11.44 14.73 10.09
N PHE A 235 11.31 14.24 8.84
CA PHE A 235 12.27 14.46 7.76
C PHE A 235 11.63 15.35 6.71
N SER A 236 12.41 16.34 6.24
CA SER A 236 12.02 17.11 5.09
C SER A 236 12.07 16.22 3.85
N PRO A 237 10.97 16.06 3.11
CA PRO A 237 10.97 15.28 1.87
C PRO A 237 11.74 15.98 0.73
N THR A 238 12.18 17.23 0.94
CA THR A 238 12.96 18.02 -0.03
C THR A 238 14.46 17.99 0.25
N ARG A 239 14.91 17.21 1.25
CA ARG A 239 16.34 17.04 1.54
C ARG A 239 16.81 15.65 1.15
N PRO A 240 17.99 15.53 0.55
CA PRO A 240 18.62 14.24 0.29
C PRO A 240 18.71 13.40 1.59
N THR A 241 18.48 12.12 1.49
CA THR A 241 18.58 11.16 2.61
C THR A 241 19.48 9.99 2.22
N LYS A 242 20.09 9.36 3.22
CA LYS A 242 20.78 8.07 3.07
C LYS A 242 19.92 6.91 3.59
N LEU A 243 18.80 7.22 4.27
CA LEU A 243 17.88 6.24 4.81
C LEU A 243 16.77 5.96 3.81
N PHE A 244 17.05 5.12 2.84
CA PHE A 244 16.13 4.71 1.77
C PHE A 244 15.11 3.69 2.29
N MET A 245 14.13 4.15 3.08
CA MET A 245 13.11 3.29 3.70
C MET A 245 12.26 2.58 2.66
N GLY A 246 12.55 1.30 2.40
CA GLY A 246 11.81 0.50 1.41
C GLY A 246 10.34 0.34 1.75
N GLY A 247 10.02 0.30 3.04
CA GLY A 247 8.65 0.15 3.52
C GLY A 247 7.75 1.37 3.33
N GLY A 248 8.28 2.55 2.93
CA GLY A 248 7.41 3.72 2.83
C GLY A 248 8.10 5.05 2.52
N GLY A 249 9.29 5.03 1.95
CA GLY A 249 10.11 6.23 1.74
C GLY A 249 9.92 6.91 0.38
N LEU A 250 9.31 6.26 -0.61
CA LEU A 250 9.16 6.83 -1.94
C LEU A 250 8.12 7.95 -2.00
N LEU A 251 8.43 8.94 -2.84
CA LEU A 251 7.49 9.93 -3.34
C LEU A 251 7.27 9.67 -4.82
N SER A 252 6.10 10.04 -5.36
CA SER A 252 5.77 9.83 -6.78
C SER A 252 4.58 10.68 -7.19
N THR A 253 4.33 10.77 -8.50
CA THR A 253 3.09 11.29 -9.09
C THR A 253 2.14 10.15 -9.45
N ALA A 254 0.89 10.47 -9.73
CA ALA A 254 -0.08 9.49 -10.24
C ALA A 254 0.35 8.93 -11.60
N GLU A 255 0.93 9.76 -12.48
CA GLU A 255 1.39 9.32 -13.81
C GLU A 255 2.61 8.38 -13.74
N ASP A 256 3.57 8.64 -12.86
CA ASP A 256 4.68 7.71 -12.68
C ASP A 256 4.18 6.37 -12.14
N TYR A 257 3.25 6.41 -11.17
CA TYR A 257 2.67 5.18 -10.63
C TYR A 257 1.77 4.46 -11.65
N GLU A 258 1.13 5.18 -12.58
CA GLU A 258 0.44 4.59 -13.74
C GLU A 258 1.41 3.77 -14.61
N ARG A 259 2.61 4.29 -14.90
CA ARG A 259 3.63 3.56 -15.66
C ARG A 259 4.03 2.26 -14.95
N PHE A 260 4.16 2.30 -13.64
CA PHE A 260 4.40 1.12 -12.82
C PHE A 260 3.23 0.12 -12.91
N CYS A 261 1.98 0.56 -12.80
CA CYS A 261 0.80 -0.29 -12.96
C CYS A 261 0.68 -0.88 -14.37
N LEU A 262 0.97 -0.09 -15.41
CA LEU A 262 0.99 -0.57 -16.80
C LEU A 262 2.02 -1.68 -17.01
N MET A 263 3.23 -1.51 -16.47
CA MET A 263 4.26 -2.55 -16.51
C MET A 263 3.76 -3.86 -15.87
N LEU A 264 3.11 -3.80 -14.72
CA LEU A 264 2.53 -4.97 -14.06
C LEU A 264 1.36 -5.59 -14.85
N MET A 265 0.46 -4.76 -15.41
CA MET A 265 -0.64 -5.20 -16.27
C MET A 265 -0.13 -5.93 -17.51
N ASN A 266 0.95 -5.45 -18.10
CA ASN A 266 1.60 -6.00 -19.29
C ASN A 266 2.63 -7.09 -18.95
N ARG A 267 2.52 -7.70 -17.78
CA ARG A 267 3.37 -8.82 -17.36
C ARG A 267 4.86 -8.50 -17.47
N GLY A 268 5.26 -7.34 -16.93
CA GLY A 268 6.64 -6.93 -16.74
C GLY A 268 7.23 -6.06 -17.84
N GLU A 269 6.43 -5.55 -18.77
CA GLU A 269 6.90 -4.75 -19.92
C GLU A 269 6.10 -3.46 -20.08
N LEU A 270 6.76 -2.38 -20.45
CA LEU A 270 6.14 -1.12 -20.87
C LEU A 270 6.90 -0.54 -22.06
N ASN A 271 6.18 -0.19 -23.14
CA ASN A 271 6.73 0.44 -24.35
C ASN A 271 7.94 -0.31 -24.96
N GLY A 272 7.92 -1.64 -24.94
CA GLY A 272 9.00 -2.48 -25.45
C GLY A 272 10.17 -2.67 -24.46
N VAL A 273 10.13 -2.05 -23.28
CA VAL A 273 11.14 -2.19 -22.23
C VAL A 273 10.67 -3.22 -21.20
N ARG A 274 11.41 -4.31 -21.04
CA ARG A 274 11.10 -5.36 -20.07
C ARG A 274 11.88 -5.14 -18.78
N VAL A 275 11.13 -4.99 -17.69
CA VAL A 275 11.67 -4.86 -16.32
C VAL A 275 11.67 -6.21 -15.60
N LEU A 276 10.60 -7.01 -15.76
CA LEU A 276 10.46 -8.34 -15.15
C LEU A 276 10.04 -9.38 -16.20
N LYS A 277 10.40 -10.63 -15.96
CA LYS A 277 9.85 -11.75 -16.73
C LYS A 277 8.34 -11.91 -16.45
N PRO A 278 7.55 -12.37 -17.46
CA PRO A 278 6.11 -12.60 -17.27
C PRO A 278 5.79 -13.51 -16.09
N GLU A 279 6.56 -14.59 -15.91
CA GLU A 279 6.39 -15.58 -14.85
C GLU A 279 6.62 -14.96 -13.47
N THR A 280 7.55 -14.03 -13.37
CA THR A 280 7.88 -13.33 -12.13
C THR A 280 6.78 -12.35 -11.72
N VAL A 281 6.17 -11.66 -12.69
CA VAL A 281 4.98 -10.86 -12.41
C VAL A 281 3.81 -11.76 -12.00
N ASP A 282 3.64 -12.92 -12.63
CA ASP A 282 2.59 -13.87 -12.21
C ASP A 282 2.79 -14.36 -10.78
N LEU A 283 4.05 -14.57 -10.34
CA LEU A 283 4.36 -14.85 -8.93
C LEU A 283 3.91 -13.72 -7.99
N MET A 284 4.06 -12.45 -8.36
CA MET A 284 3.59 -11.33 -7.52
C MET A 284 2.09 -11.43 -7.22
N PHE A 285 1.30 -11.89 -8.20
CA PHE A 285 -0.17 -11.97 -8.12
C PHE A 285 -0.68 -13.28 -7.48
N GLN A 286 0.20 -14.22 -7.15
CA GLN A 286 -0.16 -15.46 -6.46
C GLN A 286 -0.15 -15.27 -4.96
N ASN A 287 -1.00 -16.04 -4.25
CA ASN A 287 -0.94 -16.09 -2.79
C ASN A 287 0.29 -16.91 -2.33
N HIS A 288 1.10 -16.33 -1.47
CA HIS A 288 2.28 -16.96 -0.89
C HIS A 288 2.13 -17.30 0.60
N LEU A 289 1.01 -16.94 1.21
CA LEU A 289 0.74 -17.30 2.61
C LEU A 289 0.03 -18.64 2.71
N PRO A 290 0.30 -19.44 3.77
CA PRO A 290 -0.43 -20.66 4.04
C PRO A 290 -1.94 -20.41 4.15
N ALA A 291 -2.75 -21.31 3.60
CA ALA A 291 -4.22 -21.22 3.65
C ALA A 291 -4.76 -21.16 5.09
N SER A 292 -4.05 -21.77 6.04
CA SER A 292 -4.38 -21.76 7.47
C SER A 292 -4.44 -20.38 8.10
N LEU A 293 -3.78 -19.38 7.49
CA LEU A 293 -3.80 -17.99 7.98
C LEU A 293 -5.07 -17.23 7.57
N GLY A 294 -5.89 -17.76 6.66
CA GLY A 294 -7.12 -17.11 6.19
C GLY A 294 -6.89 -15.77 5.47
N LEU A 295 -5.65 -15.49 5.07
CA LEU A 295 -5.23 -14.26 4.38
C LEU A 295 -4.64 -14.63 3.02
N LYS A 296 -4.82 -13.74 2.04
CA LYS A 296 -4.16 -13.84 0.75
C LYS A 296 -3.21 -12.67 0.58
N TYR A 297 -1.94 -12.95 0.37
CA TYR A 297 -0.90 -11.95 0.17
C TYR A 297 0.10 -12.44 -0.88
N GLY A 298 0.31 -11.61 -1.89
CA GLY A 298 1.28 -11.84 -2.95
C GLY A 298 2.68 -11.35 -2.54
N LEU A 299 3.55 -11.17 -3.52
CA LEU A 299 4.84 -10.55 -3.24
C LEU A 299 4.67 -9.02 -3.22
N GLY A 300 4.80 -8.42 -2.04
CA GLY A 300 4.75 -6.97 -1.82
C GLY A 300 3.37 -6.32 -1.76
N GLY A 301 2.28 -7.06 -1.91
CA GLY A 301 0.91 -6.53 -1.88
C GLY A 301 -0.16 -7.60 -1.66
N ALA A 302 -1.38 -7.17 -1.38
CA ALA A 302 -2.54 -8.04 -1.22
C ALA A 302 -3.02 -8.57 -2.58
N VAL A 303 -3.48 -9.83 -2.61
CA VAL A 303 -4.04 -10.49 -3.79
C VAL A 303 -5.38 -11.14 -3.47
N ASP A 304 -6.22 -11.34 -4.49
CA ASP A 304 -7.48 -12.09 -4.36
C ASP A 304 -7.36 -13.56 -4.78
N GLY A 305 -6.32 -13.88 -5.54
CA GLY A 305 -6.11 -15.18 -6.17
C GLY A 305 -6.82 -15.35 -7.51
N GLU A 306 -7.41 -14.27 -8.05
CA GLU A 306 -8.14 -14.24 -9.33
C GLU A 306 -7.55 -13.25 -10.34
N GLY A 307 -6.40 -12.65 -10.03
CA GLY A 307 -5.72 -11.67 -10.87
C GLY A 307 -5.73 -10.25 -10.32
N GLY A 308 -6.28 -10.06 -9.12
CA GLY A 308 -6.25 -8.79 -8.40
C GLY A 308 -4.99 -8.61 -7.56
N TYR A 309 -4.45 -7.39 -7.54
CA TYR A 309 -3.31 -6.96 -6.74
C TYR A 309 -3.50 -5.53 -6.27
N SER A 310 -3.27 -5.25 -4.99
CA SER A 310 -3.47 -3.91 -4.44
C SER A 310 -2.60 -3.63 -3.24
N TRP A 311 -2.35 -2.36 -2.98
CA TRP A 311 -1.81 -1.89 -1.73
C TRP A 311 -2.16 -0.42 -1.50
N GLY A 312 -1.96 0.07 -0.27
CA GLY A 312 -2.21 1.47 0.07
C GLY A 312 -1.17 2.03 1.02
N GLY A 313 -1.11 3.35 1.10
CA GLY A 313 -0.23 4.12 1.96
C GLY A 313 -0.95 4.72 3.17
N ALA A 314 -0.22 4.91 4.27
CA ALA A 314 -0.75 5.45 5.53
C ALA A 314 -1.31 6.88 5.42
N ASN A 315 -0.97 7.61 4.35
CA ASN A 315 -1.47 8.95 4.07
C ASN A 315 -2.69 8.94 3.12
N GLY A 316 -3.32 7.79 2.90
CA GLY A 316 -4.53 7.64 2.08
C GLY A 316 -4.30 7.34 0.60
N THR A 317 -3.05 7.25 0.14
CA THR A 317 -2.74 6.81 -1.22
C THR A 317 -3.15 5.35 -1.42
N GLN A 318 -3.74 5.01 -2.56
CA GLN A 318 -4.23 3.67 -2.87
C GLN A 318 -4.05 3.34 -4.35
N PHE A 319 -3.83 2.07 -4.67
CA PHE A 319 -3.99 1.55 -6.02
C PHE A 319 -4.51 0.11 -5.99
N TRP A 320 -5.15 -0.29 -7.09
CA TRP A 320 -5.42 -1.69 -7.35
C TRP A 320 -5.33 -1.99 -8.84
N ILE A 321 -4.98 -3.23 -9.13
CA ILE A 321 -4.92 -3.81 -10.46
C ILE A 321 -5.87 -5.00 -10.47
N ASP A 322 -6.72 -5.10 -11.48
CA ASP A 322 -7.54 -6.28 -11.78
C ASP A 322 -7.25 -6.71 -13.22
N ARG A 323 -6.42 -7.74 -13.36
CA ARG A 323 -6.01 -8.26 -14.66
C ARG A 323 -7.17 -8.90 -15.43
N LYS A 324 -8.11 -9.52 -14.72
CA LYS A 324 -9.28 -10.17 -15.30
C LYS A 324 -10.20 -9.13 -15.96
N GLN A 325 -10.38 -8.00 -15.30
CA GLN A 325 -11.18 -6.89 -15.81
C GLN A 325 -10.37 -5.91 -16.66
N LYS A 326 -9.08 -6.14 -16.87
CA LYS A 326 -8.15 -5.22 -17.56
C LYS A 326 -8.26 -3.79 -17.04
N LEU A 327 -8.41 -3.66 -15.72
CA LEU A 327 -8.60 -2.41 -14.98
C LEU A 327 -7.47 -2.20 -13.99
N PHE A 328 -7.00 -0.99 -13.87
CA PHE A 328 -6.36 -0.51 -12.65
C PHE A 328 -6.80 0.92 -12.35
N ALA A 329 -6.73 1.28 -11.09
CA ALA A 329 -6.96 2.66 -10.70
C ALA A 329 -6.01 3.06 -9.56
N ILE A 330 -5.75 4.37 -9.51
CA ILE A 330 -4.87 5.04 -8.57
C ILE A 330 -5.65 6.16 -7.92
N PHE A 331 -5.56 6.23 -6.60
CA PHE A 331 -6.20 7.26 -5.77
C PHE A 331 -5.14 7.91 -4.90
N MET A 332 -4.91 9.21 -5.09
CA MET A 332 -3.88 9.96 -4.38
C MET A 332 -4.51 11.04 -3.50
N VAL A 333 -4.31 10.91 -2.20
CA VAL A 333 -4.57 11.96 -1.20
C VAL A 333 -3.36 12.06 -0.27
N GLN A 334 -3.26 13.14 0.51
CA GLN A 334 -2.11 13.36 1.40
C GLN A 334 -2.58 13.68 2.82
N THR A 335 -3.23 12.68 3.47
CA THR A 335 -3.88 12.85 4.77
C THR A 335 -3.50 11.74 5.74
N GLN A 336 -2.83 12.10 6.85
CA GLN A 336 -2.61 11.20 7.99
C GLN A 336 -3.93 10.94 8.72
N ASN A 337 -4.07 9.73 9.27
CA ASN A 337 -5.30 9.28 9.97
C ASN A 337 -6.55 9.33 9.10
N TYR A 338 -6.37 9.22 7.78
CA TYR A 338 -7.44 9.22 6.79
C TYR A 338 -8.50 8.14 7.11
N LYS A 339 -9.73 8.57 7.33
CA LYS A 339 -10.87 7.70 7.65
C LYS A 339 -12.11 8.01 6.79
N ALA A 340 -12.00 9.00 5.90
CA ALA A 340 -13.11 9.40 5.06
C ALA A 340 -13.56 8.28 4.11
N PRO A 341 -14.84 8.24 3.74
CA PRO A 341 -15.39 7.23 2.83
C PRO A 341 -14.98 7.42 1.37
N THR A 342 -14.32 8.54 1.05
CA THR A 342 -13.99 8.98 -0.32
C THR A 342 -13.35 7.88 -1.16
N TYR A 343 -12.38 7.11 -0.60
CA TYR A 343 -11.77 6.00 -1.34
C TYR A 343 -12.76 4.89 -1.68
N GLY A 344 -13.66 4.55 -0.76
CA GLY A 344 -14.71 3.55 -0.99
C GLY A 344 -15.67 3.99 -2.09
N THR A 345 -16.08 5.26 -2.06
CA THR A 345 -16.92 5.88 -3.09
C THR A 345 -16.22 5.90 -4.45
N PHE A 346 -14.95 6.34 -4.48
CA PHE A 346 -14.13 6.30 -5.71
C PHE A 346 -14.12 4.90 -6.30
N ARG A 347 -13.81 3.89 -5.50
CA ARG A 347 -13.72 2.51 -5.96
C ARG A 347 -15.04 1.95 -6.49
N SER A 348 -16.14 2.22 -5.80
CA SER A 348 -17.48 1.80 -6.22
C SER A 348 -17.85 2.40 -7.58
N LEU A 349 -17.64 3.71 -7.75
CA LEU A 349 -17.94 4.39 -9.02
C LEU A 349 -17.02 3.98 -10.14
N VAL A 350 -15.75 3.66 -9.88
CA VAL A 350 -14.84 3.09 -10.89
C VAL A 350 -15.35 1.74 -11.39
N ASN A 351 -15.77 0.85 -10.49
CA ASN A 351 -16.34 -0.44 -10.87
C ASN A 351 -17.63 -0.27 -11.67
N GLU A 352 -18.55 0.61 -11.23
CA GLU A 352 -19.78 0.94 -11.95
C GLU A 352 -19.47 1.48 -13.35
N ALA A 353 -18.53 2.44 -13.48
CA ALA A 353 -18.15 3.02 -14.75
C ALA A 353 -17.52 2.00 -15.73
N ALA A 354 -16.85 0.99 -15.19
CA ALA A 354 -16.25 -0.10 -15.95
C ALA A 354 -17.25 -1.25 -16.27
N GLY A 355 -18.49 -1.18 -15.74
CA GLY A 355 -19.48 -2.26 -15.89
C GLY A 355 -19.15 -3.51 -15.09
N ILE A 356 -18.34 -3.37 -14.02
CA ILE A 356 -17.95 -4.47 -13.15
C ILE A 356 -18.99 -4.56 -12.03
N ALA A 357 -19.58 -5.75 -11.86
CA ALA A 357 -20.54 -5.99 -10.78
C ALA A 357 -19.90 -5.71 -9.40
N SER A 358 -20.71 -5.19 -8.49
CA SER A 358 -20.32 -4.99 -7.08
C SER A 358 -19.77 -6.30 -6.51
N GLY A 359 -18.61 -6.27 -5.85
CA GLY A 359 -17.92 -7.46 -5.36
C GLY A 359 -16.52 -7.68 -5.96
N GLY A 360 -16.02 -6.74 -6.78
CA GLY A 360 -14.67 -6.77 -7.34
C GLY A 360 -13.57 -6.75 -6.27
N PHE A 361 -12.33 -7.08 -6.70
CA PHE A 361 -11.14 -7.14 -5.86
C PHE A 361 -10.97 -5.92 -4.95
N GLY A 362 -10.77 -6.17 -3.65
CA GLY A 362 -10.48 -5.15 -2.63
C GLY A 362 -11.69 -4.56 -1.92
N GLU A 363 -12.91 -5.02 -2.18
CA GLU A 363 -14.02 -4.77 -1.28
C GLU A 363 -13.77 -5.45 0.06
N SER A 364 -14.02 -4.74 1.15
CA SER A 364 -13.85 -5.33 2.48
C SER A 364 -14.79 -6.53 2.62
N ARG A 365 -14.36 -7.56 3.37
CA ARG A 365 -15.20 -8.74 3.67
C ARG A 365 -16.55 -8.33 4.26
N ALA A 366 -16.60 -7.19 4.96
CA ALA A 366 -17.82 -6.60 5.49
C ALA A 366 -18.72 -6.04 4.36
N ASN A 367 -18.17 -5.36 3.36
CA ASN A 367 -18.95 -4.85 2.22
C ASN A 367 -19.52 -6.00 1.38
N ARG A 368 -18.74 -7.04 1.10
CA ARG A 368 -19.26 -8.24 0.42
C ARG A 368 -20.37 -8.90 1.21
N ALA A 369 -20.16 -9.13 2.50
CA ALA A 369 -21.16 -9.73 3.37
C ALA A 369 -22.45 -8.88 3.51
N PHE A 370 -22.34 -7.57 3.30
CA PHE A 370 -23.48 -6.67 3.23
C PHE A 370 -24.24 -6.85 1.92
N GLN A 371 -23.56 -6.75 0.78
CA GLN A 371 -24.17 -6.85 -0.55
C GLN A 371 -24.78 -8.23 -0.84
N ASP A 372 -24.15 -9.31 -0.36
CA ASP A 372 -24.69 -10.68 -0.48
C ASP A 372 -26.01 -10.84 0.29
N ARG A 373 -26.32 -9.95 1.23
CA ARG A 373 -27.53 -9.97 2.04
C ARG A 373 -28.56 -8.93 1.63
N ASP A 374 -28.13 -7.82 1.08
CA ASP A 374 -29.00 -6.78 0.51
C ASP A 374 -29.65 -7.30 -0.78
N ARG A 375 -30.76 -8.03 -0.61
CA ARG A 375 -31.44 -8.72 -1.71
C ARG A 375 -32.32 -7.78 -2.54
N ASN A 376 -32.76 -6.68 -1.93
CA ASN A 376 -33.60 -5.69 -2.60
C ASN A 376 -32.79 -4.55 -3.22
N GLY A 377 -31.47 -4.46 -2.94
CA GLY A 377 -30.54 -3.48 -3.52
C GLY A 377 -30.76 -2.04 -3.05
N ASP A 378 -31.40 -1.86 -1.88
CA ASP A 378 -31.71 -0.52 -1.36
C ASP A 378 -30.56 0.12 -0.56
N GLY A 379 -29.44 -0.61 -0.39
CA GLY A 379 -28.25 -0.14 0.31
C GLY A 379 -28.34 -0.24 1.83
N LYS A 380 -29.34 -0.95 2.36
CA LYS A 380 -29.57 -1.21 3.78
C LYS A 380 -29.93 -2.68 3.97
N LEU A 381 -29.73 -3.23 5.17
CA LEU A 381 -30.15 -4.58 5.51
C LEU A 381 -31.35 -4.52 6.47
N SER A 382 -32.45 -5.10 6.05
CA SER A 382 -33.67 -5.27 6.85
C SER A 382 -33.57 -6.53 7.73
N ARG A 383 -34.55 -6.72 8.64
CA ARG A 383 -34.65 -7.93 9.48
C ARG A 383 -34.84 -9.21 8.67
N ASP A 384 -35.38 -9.11 7.46
CA ASP A 384 -35.57 -10.27 6.57
C ASP A 384 -34.27 -10.69 5.86
N GLU A 385 -33.26 -9.80 5.86
CA GLU A 385 -31.96 -9.99 5.20
C GLU A 385 -30.84 -10.36 6.17
N LEU A 386 -31.11 -10.22 7.49
CA LEU A 386 -30.17 -10.59 8.55
C LEU A 386 -30.87 -11.48 9.60
N PRO A 387 -30.15 -12.49 10.18
CA PRO A 387 -30.65 -13.21 11.34
C PRO A 387 -30.93 -12.25 12.51
N ASN A 388 -32.11 -12.35 13.16
CA ASN A 388 -32.55 -11.44 14.22
C ASN A 388 -31.49 -11.16 15.31
N ALA A 389 -30.80 -12.21 15.79
CA ALA A 389 -29.75 -12.07 16.80
C ALA A 389 -28.50 -11.27 16.33
N VAL A 390 -28.31 -11.14 15.02
CA VAL A 390 -27.25 -10.36 14.41
C VAL A 390 -27.77 -8.94 14.16
N PHE A 391 -29.00 -8.82 13.69
CA PHE A 391 -29.67 -7.56 13.41
C PHE A 391 -29.73 -6.65 14.65
N ASP A 392 -30.30 -7.15 15.76
CA ASP A 392 -30.42 -6.40 17.01
C ASP A 392 -29.12 -5.91 17.63
N ARG A 393 -28.01 -6.50 17.20
CA ARG A 393 -26.65 -6.13 17.61
C ARG A 393 -26.00 -5.11 16.71
N LEU A 394 -26.47 -4.97 15.47
CA LEU A 394 -25.91 -4.14 14.42
C LEU A 394 -26.66 -2.84 14.23
N ASP A 395 -27.97 -2.85 14.39
CA ASP A 395 -28.85 -1.71 14.32
C ASP A 395 -28.66 -0.85 15.60
N GLU A 396 -27.55 -0.06 15.59
CA GLU A 396 -27.09 0.69 16.77
C GLU A 396 -27.95 1.91 17.04
N ASP A 397 -28.48 2.53 15.99
CA ASP A 397 -29.37 3.70 16.10
C ASP A 397 -30.86 3.33 16.17
N GLN A 398 -31.21 2.04 16.06
CA GLN A 398 -32.54 1.47 16.14
C GLN A 398 -33.52 2.04 15.09
N ASP A 399 -33.03 2.40 13.92
CA ASP A 399 -33.83 2.90 12.80
C ASP A 399 -34.57 1.78 12.03
N GLY A 400 -34.35 0.51 12.39
CA GLY A 400 -34.97 -0.67 11.78
C GLY A 400 -34.26 -1.18 10.56
N PHE A 401 -33.06 -0.68 10.27
CA PHE A 401 -32.17 -1.11 9.20
C PHE A 401 -30.74 -1.19 9.72
N VAL A 402 -29.93 -2.01 9.09
CA VAL A 402 -28.49 -2.04 9.33
C VAL A 402 -27.77 -1.44 8.11
N THR A 403 -27.04 -0.37 8.35
CA THR A 403 -26.22 0.30 7.33
C THR A 403 -24.83 -0.35 7.19
N GLN A 404 -24.11 -0.03 6.10
CA GLN A 404 -22.72 -0.48 5.94
C GLN A 404 -21.81 0.01 7.06
N ASP A 405 -22.08 1.16 7.65
CA ASP A 405 -21.23 1.75 8.69
C ASP A 405 -21.43 1.05 10.04
N GLU A 406 -22.65 0.67 10.38
CA GLU A 406 -22.94 -0.15 11.55
C GLU A 406 -22.33 -1.56 11.43
N LEU A 407 -22.37 -2.17 10.25
CA LEU A 407 -21.69 -3.44 10.02
C LEU A 407 -20.16 -3.34 10.19
N LYS A 408 -19.55 -2.21 9.80
CA LYS A 408 -18.13 -1.94 9.99
C LYS A 408 -17.74 -1.69 11.46
N ALA A 409 -18.65 -1.13 12.26
CA ALA A 409 -18.41 -0.83 13.69
C ALA A 409 -18.13 -2.10 14.50
N LEU A 410 -18.79 -3.23 14.20
CA LEU A 410 -18.54 -4.52 14.83
C LEU A 410 -17.11 -5.08 14.61
N GLY A 411 -16.51 -4.79 13.47
CA GLY A 411 -15.12 -5.18 13.20
C GLY A 411 -14.09 -4.43 14.06
N ARG A 412 -14.48 -3.31 14.67
CA ARG A 412 -13.62 -2.47 15.52
C ARG A 412 -13.65 -2.87 16.99
N SER A 413 -14.73 -3.50 17.47
CA SER A 413 -14.87 -3.92 18.89
C SER A 413 -14.15 -5.23 19.21
N ARG A 414 -13.54 -5.90 18.23
CA ARG A 414 -12.81 -7.17 18.40
C ARG A 414 -11.28 -7.06 18.16
N ARG A 415 -10.73 -5.84 18.18
CA ARG A 415 -9.28 -5.64 18.11
C ARG A 415 -8.71 -4.98 19.34
#